data_542ac742de010bcd7425e0c17144403d
#
_entry.id   542ac742de010bcd7425e0c17144403d
#
_cell.length_a   1.000
_cell.length_b   1.000
_cell.length_c   1.000
_cell.angle_alpha   90.00
_cell.angle_beta   90.00
_cell.angle_gamma   90.00
#
_symmetry.space_group_name_H-M   'P 1'
#
loop_
_entity.id
_entity.type
_entity.pdbx_description
1 polymer ?
#
loop_
_entity_poly.entity_id
_entity_poly.type
_entity_poly.pdbx_seq_one_letter_code
_entity_poly.pdbx_strand_id
1 'polypeptide(L)'
;ENFKKLIDQSKDFVLQFSLQNWGESTLVKDFPKMIRYAANAGVFTRVSTNFSVNYTDKYFEEFLRSGLGRLVIDIDGTTQEAYEKYRIGGNLKTVLDNTKKAMKMKKEMGLTYPIIQARMLVTKYNEHQLEDFKQLTKNLEVDEMELGNIQLNPNTAAEKWLPEDKQYVYETYMGERRTTQCHWPWSGLVINWDGGVAPCTIVDDPNSDFGNVFESDLKTLWNNEYYVSARSTWAKNSDKKKFTICNMCK
;
A
#
# COMPACT_ATOMS: atom_id res chain seq x y z
N GLU A 1 -17.32 3.64 12.91
CA GLU A 1 -18.07 2.45 13.38
C GLU A 1 -17.70 1.21 12.56
N ASN A 2 -17.84 1.24 11.22
CA ASN A 2 -17.55 0.10 10.34
C ASN A 2 -16.10 -0.41 10.46
N PHE A 3 -15.13 0.49 10.55
CA PHE A 3 -13.72 0.11 10.75
C PHE A 3 -13.51 -0.67 12.06
N LYS A 4 -14.18 -0.27 13.16
CA LYS A 4 -14.09 -0.99 14.43
C LYS A 4 -14.66 -2.40 14.32
N LYS A 5 -15.82 -2.56 13.69
CA LYS A 5 -16.42 -3.89 13.43
C LYS A 5 -15.47 -4.77 12.62
N LEU A 6 -14.80 -4.20 11.61
CA LEU A 6 -13.82 -4.92 10.81
C LEU A 6 -12.63 -5.41 11.66
N ILE A 7 -12.06 -4.55 12.49
CA ILE A 7 -10.96 -4.94 13.40
C ILE A 7 -11.43 -6.03 14.37
N ASP A 8 -12.59 -5.85 15.00
CA ASP A 8 -13.13 -6.81 15.98
C ASP A 8 -13.40 -8.19 15.38
N GLN A 9 -13.84 -8.26 14.12
CA GLN A 9 -14.03 -9.52 13.41
C GLN A 9 -12.73 -10.22 13.01
N SER A 10 -11.64 -9.48 12.86
CA SER A 10 -10.43 -9.97 12.18
C SER A 10 -9.21 -10.08 13.08
N LYS A 11 -9.17 -9.43 14.25
CA LYS A 11 -8.00 -9.34 15.14
C LYS A 11 -7.38 -10.68 15.55
N ASP A 12 -8.17 -11.75 15.57
CA ASP A 12 -7.70 -13.07 16.02
C ASP A 12 -6.98 -13.86 14.91
N PHE A 13 -7.02 -13.39 13.65
CA PHE A 13 -6.41 -14.12 12.52
C PHE A 13 -5.72 -13.22 11.49
N VAL A 14 -5.92 -11.91 11.52
CA VAL A 14 -5.22 -10.97 10.64
C VAL A 14 -3.95 -10.48 11.32
N LEU A 15 -2.81 -10.66 10.67
CA LEU A 15 -1.51 -10.23 11.20
C LEU A 15 -1.26 -8.75 10.93
N GLN A 16 -1.69 -8.25 9.77
CA GLN A 16 -1.40 -6.88 9.34
C GLN A 16 -2.56 -6.27 8.57
N PHE A 17 -2.84 -5.01 8.87
CA PHE A 17 -3.65 -4.13 8.04
C PHE A 17 -2.77 -3.10 7.32
N SER A 18 -2.84 -3.09 5.99
CA SER A 18 -2.35 -1.99 5.16
C SER A 18 -3.50 -1.00 4.98
N LEU A 19 -3.42 0.15 5.65
CA LEU A 19 -4.51 1.13 5.72
C LEU A 19 -4.43 2.14 4.56
N GLN A 20 -4.17 1.64 3.37
CA GLN A 20 -4.18 2.38 2.11
C GLN A 20 -4.53 1.43 0.97
N ASN A 21 -5.23 1.94 -0.03
CA ASN A 21 -5.40 1.30 -1.33
C ASN A 21 -5.56 2.40 -2.39
N TRP A 22 -6.72 3.04 -2.42
CA TRP A 22 -7.01 4.17 -3.30
C TRP A 22 -7.11 5.47 -2.49
N GLY A 23 -6.53 6.55 -3.01
CA GLY A 23 -6.54 7.86 -2.37
C GLY A 23 -5.43 8.06 -1.32
N GLU A 24 -5.61 9.05 -0.45
CA GLU A 24 -4.65 9.44 0.60
C GLU A 24 -5.30 9.34 1.99
N SER A 25 -4.95 8.30 2.72
CA SER A 25 -5.57 7.99 4.02
C SER A 25 -5.31 9.05 5.09
N THR A 26 -4.19 9.78 5.00
CA THR A 26 -3.84 10.81 5.97
C THR A 26 -4.72 12.06 5.91
N LEU A 27 -5.55 12.19 4.87
CA LEU A 27 -6.57 13.23 4.79
C LEU A 27 -7.79 12.97 5.71
N VAL A 28 -7.93 11.74 6.19
CA VAL A 28 -9.01 11.38 7.11
C VAL A 28 -8.70 11.91 8.49
N LYS A 29 -9.52 12.85 8.99
CA LYS A 29 -9.30 13.54 10.28
C LYS A 29 -9.12 12.59 11.46
N ASP A 30 -9.89 11.51 11.50
CA ASP A 30 -9.86 10.53 12.60
C ASP A 30 -8.90 9.36 12.33
N PHE A 31 -8.06 9.44 11.32
CA PHE A 31 -7.15 8.37 10.94
C PHE A 31 -6.22 7.91 12.07
N PRO A 32 -5.59 8.82 12.87
CA PRO A 32 -4.80 8.40 14.02
C PRO A 32 -5.58 7.57 15.05
N LYS A 33 -6.88 7.86 15.22
CA LYS A 33 -7.75 7.10 16.14
C LYS A 33 -8.07 5.71 15.58
N MET A 34 -8.23 5.59 14.25
CA MET A 34 -8.44 4.29 13.60
C MET A 34 -7.21 3.40 13.79
N ILE A 35 -6.01 3.93 13.55
CA ILE A 35 -4.75 3.21 13.77
C ILE A 35 -4.64 2.76 15.22
N ARG A 36 -4.90 3.66 16.18
CA ARG A 36 -4.86 3.35 17.62
C ARG A 36 -5.82 2.22 17.98
N TYR A 37 -7.01 2.21 17.39
CA TYR A 37 -7.97 1.12 17.64
C TYR A 37 -7.42 -0.23 17.18
N ALA A 38 -6.85 -0.30 15.99
CA ALA A 38 -6.24 -1.52 15.47
C ALA A 38 -5.02 -1.95 16.29
N ALA A 39 -4.14 -1.01 16.66
CA ALA A 39 -2.97 -1.25 17.49
C ALA A 39 -3.34 -1.78 18.88
N ASN A 40 -4.38 -1.21 19.53
CA ASN A 40 -4.89 -1.69 20.82
C ASN A 40 -5.50 -3.11 20.73
N ALA A 41 -5.98 -3.50 19.56
CA ALA A 41 -6.44 -4.86 19.26
C ALA A 41 -5.30 -5.85 18.93
N GLY A 42 -4.03 -5.40 18.99
CA GLY A 42 -2.86 -6.23 18.69
C GLY A 42 -2.56 -6.42 17.21
N VAL A 43 -3.22 -5.68 16.32
CA VAL A 43 -3.03 -5.81 14.88
C VAL A 43 -1.95 -4.83 14.39
N PHE A 44 -0.93 -5.36 13.70
CA PHE A 44 0.10 -4.53 13.09
C PHE A 44 -0.51 -3.69 11.96
N THR A 45 -0.23 -2.38 11.95
CA THR A 45 -0.72 -1.47 10.91
C THR A 45 0.42 -0.91 10.09
N ARG A 46 0.21 -0.85 8.77
CA ARG A 46 1.09 -0.20 7.80
C ARG A 46 0.32 0.86 7.03
N VAL A 47 0.95 2.01 6.80
CA VAL A 47 0.42 3.11 5.99
C VAL A 47 1.45 3.48 4.95
N SER A 48 1.04 3.66 3.70
CA SER A 48 1.81 4.34 2.67
C SER A 48 1.13 5.67 2.36
N THR A 49 1.91 6.72 2.22
CA THR A 49 1.40 8.08 2.01
C THR A 49 2.32 8.87 1.08
N ASN A 50 1.75 9.75 0.28
CA ASN A 50 2.53 10.73 -0.47
C ASN A 50 3.12 11.82 0.43
N PHE A 51 2.64 11.93 1.65
CA PHE A 51 3.09 12.85 2.71
C PHE A 51 3.19 14.32 2.29
N SER A 52 2.44 14.70 1.26
CA SER A 52 2.43 16.03 0.63
C SER A 52 1.32 16.95 1.18
N VAL A 53 0.83 16.69 2.40
CA VAL A 53 -0.24 17.43 3.06
C VAL A 53 0.35 18.32 4.15
N ASN A 54 -0.23 19.50 4.35
CA ASN A 54 0.13 20.38 5.45
C ASN A 54 -0.55 19.91 6.74
N TYR A 55 0.17 19.13 7.54
CA TYR A 55 -0.32 18.63 8.83
C TYR A 55 -0.07 19.63 9.95
N THR A 56 -1.02 19.72 10.89
CA THR A 56 -0.80 20.44 12.15
C THR A 56 0.13 19.64 13.08
N ASP A 57 0.84 20.33 13.99
CA ASP A 57 1.70 19.66 14.98
C ASP A 57 0.92 18.65 15.83
N LYS A 58 -0.30 19.00 16.19
CA LYS A 58 -1.21 18.12 16.93
C LYS A 58 -1.52 16.84 16.15
N TYR A 59 -1.81 16.94 14.84
CA TYR A 59 -2.06 15.77 14.01
C TYR A 59 -0.82 14.90 13.91
N PHE A 60 0.36 15.49 13.70
CA PHE A 60 1.63 14.76 13.68
C PHE A 60 1.87 13.97 14.97
N GLU A 61 1.69 14.63 16.12
CA GLU A 61 1.86 13.97 17.41
C GLU A 61 0.87 12.81 17.58
N GLU A 62 -0.42 13.04 17.33
CA GLU A 62 -1.45 12.01 17.43
C GLU A 62 -1.18 10.84 16.47
N PHE A 63 -0.69 11.12 15.26
CA PHE A 63 -0.38 10.14 14.25
C PHE A 63 0.82 9.28 14.65
N LEU A 64 1.93 9.87 15.07
CA LEU A 64 3.12 9.15 15.51
C LEU A 64 2.86 8.33 16.78
N ARG A 65 2.05 8.83 17.72
CA ARG A 65 1.66 8.13 18.96
C ARG A 65 0.50 7.15 18.76
N SER A 66 0.00 6.96 17.55
CA SER A 66 -1.18 6.13 17.29
C SER A 66 -0.96 4.64 17.50
N GLY A 67 0.28 4.17 17.59
CA GLY A 67 0.62 2.77 17.59
C GLY A 67 0.81 2.19 16.18
N LEU A 68 0.97 3.07 15.17
CA LEU A 68 1.32 2.68 13.81
C LEU A 68 2.61 1.86 13.80
N GLY A 69 2.59 0.69 13.17
CA GLY A 69 3.76 -0.17 13.06
C GLY A 69 4.75 0.31 12.00
N ARG A 70 4.26 0.71 10.81
CA ARG A 70 5.10 1.16 9.70
C ARG A 70 4.47 2.34 8.94
N LEU A 71 5.27 3.36 8.71
CA LEU A 71 4.96 4.50 7.85
C LEU A 71 5.86 4.47 6.63
N VAL A 72 5.28 4.25 5.46
CA VAL A 72 5.99 4.33 4.17
C VAL A 72 5.71 5.68 3.55
N ILE A 73 6.76 6.45 3.31
CA ILE A 73 6.69 7.77 2.70
C ILE A 73 7.19 7.65 1.26
N ASP A 74 6.32 7.95 0.31
CA ASP A 74 6.62 7.85 -1.11
C ASP A 74 7.33 9.12 -1.60
N ILE A 75 8.63 8.98 -1.89
CA ILE A 75 9.51 10.04 -2.41
C ILE A 75 9.99 9.60 -3.80
N ASP A 76 9.15 9.85 -4.82
CA ASP A 76 9.36 9.32 -6.17
C ASP A 76 10.26 10.21 -7.06
N GLY A 77 11.23 10.89 -6.44
CA GLY A 77 12.25 11.70 -7.10
C GLY A 77 13.06 12.50 -6.09
N THR A 78 14.32 12.81 -6.41
CA THR A 78 15.21 13.64 -5.58
C THR A 78 15.20 15.11 -6.01
N THR A 79 14.62 15.41 -7.17
CA THR A 79 14.37 16.77 -7.66
C THR A 79 12.87 16.97 -7.88
N GLN A 80 12.41 18.22 -7.77
CA GLN A 80 11.00 18.55 -8.01
C GLN A 80 10.55 18.11 -9.41
N GLU A 81 11.41 18.29 -10.40
CA GLU A 81 11.10 17.93 -11.78
C GLU A 81 10.83 16.43 -11.93
N ALA A 82 11.70 15.56 -11.42
CA ALA A 82 11.52 14.10 -11.51
C ALA A 82 10.31 13.64 -10.66
N TYR A 83 10.17 14.19 -9.44
CA TYR A 83 9.07 13.88 -8.53
C TYR A 83 7.71 14.19 -9.15
N GLU A 84 7.56 15.36 -9.77
CA GLU A 84 6.28 15.83 -10.31
C GLU A 84 5.84 15.07 -11.57
N LYS A 85 6.76 14.36 -12.25
CA LYS A 85 6.39 13.48 -13.37
C LYS A 85 5.38 12.43 -12.95
N TYR A 86 5.54 11.84 -11.78
CA TYR A 86 4.63 10.83 -11.24
C TYR A 86 3.62 11.43 -10.24
N ARG A 87 4.07 12.31 -9.37
CA ARG A 87 3.25 12.98 -8.34
C ARG A 87 2.75 14.33 -8.83
N ILE A 88 1.87 14.32 -9.84
CA ILE A 88 1.36 15.52 -10.53
C ILE A 88 0.78 16.52 -9.51
N GLY A 89 1.30 17.75 -9.52
CA GLY A 89 0.93 18.82 -8.58
C GLY A 89 1.48 18.62 -7.15
N GLY A 90 2.25 17.58 -6.91
CA GLY A 90 2.90 17.36 -5.62
C GLY A 90 4.10 18.29 -5.39
N ASN A 91 4.39 18.58 -4.13
CA ASN A 91 5.51 19.43 -3.73
C ASN A 91 6.54 18.61 -2.95
N LEU A 92 7.69 18.32 -3.58
CA LEU A 92 8.75 17.53 -2.96
C LEU A 92 9.26 18.15 -1.68
N LYS A 93 9.40 19.49 -1.63
CA LYS A 93 9.87 20.18 -0.42
C LYS A 93 8.95 19.90 0.77
N THR A 94 7.64 19.93 0.58
CA THR A 94 6.67 19.61 1.63
C THR A 94 6.86 18.18 2.15
N VAL A 95 7.06 17.22 1.26
CA VAL A 95 7.29 15.81 1.65
C VAL A 95 8.57 15.68 2.47
N LEU A 96 9.66 16.31 2.02
CA LEU A 96 10.94 16.26 2.74
C LEU A 96 10.88 16.95 4.10
N ASP A 97 10.22 18.10 4.19
CA ASP A 97 10.03 18.82 5.46
C ASP A 97 9.17 18.00 6.43
N ASN A 98 8.08 17.39 5.95
CA ASN A 98 7.25 16.50 6.76
C ASN A 98 8.03 15.26 7.23
N THR A 99 8.86 14.67 6.37
CA THR A 99 9.69 13.52 6.73
C THR A 99 10.69 13.88 7.83
N LYS A 100 11.43 15.00 7.66
CA LYS A 100 12.35 15.51 8.69
C LYS A 100 11.63 15.76 10.02
N LYS A 101 10.45 16.39 9.95
CA LYS A 101 9.64 16.65 11.12
C LYS A 101 9.20 15.36 11.81
N ALA A 102 8.72 14.38 11.06
CA ALA A 102 8.32 13.08 11.60
C ALA A 102 9.49 12.37 12.31
N MET A 103 10.68 12.32 11.69
CA MET A 103 11.88 11.73 12.29
C MET A 103 12.32 12.45 13.56
N LYS A 104 12.33 13.78 13.53
CA LYS A 104 12.66 14.61 14.70
C LYS A 104 11.67 14.34 15.86
N MET A 105 10.38 14.44 15.59
CA MET A 105 9.34 14.21 16.61
C MET A 105 9.37 12.78 17.16
N LYS A 106 9.55 11.77 16.31
CA LYS A 106 9.72 10.37 16.73
C LYS A 106 10.85 10.23 17.74
N LYS A 107 12.01 10.84 17.44
CA LYS A 107 13.21 10.82 18.30
C LYS A 107 12.97 11.56 19.62
N GLU A 108 12.41 12.77 19.58
CA GLU A 108 12.11 13.57 20.76
C GLU A 108 11.08 12.89 21.70
N MET A 109 10.15 12.14 21.12
CA MET A 109 9.15 11.37 21.87
C MET A 109 9.67 10.01 22.37
N GLY A 110 10.89 9.61 22.02
CA GLY A 110 11.47 8.31 22.38
C GLY A 110 10.71 7.11 21.79
N LEU A 111 10.09 7.27 20.62
CA LEU A 111 9.27 6.23 20.00
C LEU A 111 10.12 5.26 19.19
N THR A 112 9.94 3.95 19.41
CA THR A 112 10.50 2.88 18.56
C THR A 112 9.70 2.76 17.26
N TYR A 113 8.40 2.90 17.33
CA TYR A 113 7.47 2.85 16.20
C TYR A 113 6.80 4.21 15.96
N PRO A 114 6.32 4.47 14.72
CA PRO A 114 6.40 3.62 13.53
C PRO A 114 7.83 3.47 13.01
N ILE A 115 8.12 2.35 12.34
CA ILE A 115 9.27 2.27 11.43
C ILE A 115 8.97 3.21 10.27
N ILE A 116 9.81 4.23 10.07
CA ILE A 116 9.66 5.21 8.99
C ILE A 116 10.53 4.79 7.82
N GLN A 117 9.88 4.42 6.72
CA GLN A 117 10.52 3.94 5.50
C GLN A 117 10.32 4.96 4.38
N ALA A 118 11.40 5.40 3.74
CA ALA A 118 11.32 6.16 2.50
C ALA A 118 11.30 5.18 1.32
N ARG A 119 10.34 5.35 0.40
CA ARG A 119 10.22 4.52 -0.80
C ARG A 119 10.28 5.37 -2.06
N MET A 120 10.98 4.87 -3.08
CA MET A 120 10.92 5.38 -4.44
C MET A 120 10.41 4.28 -5.37
N LEU A 121 9.34 4.53 -6.11
CA LEU A 121 8.95 3.71 -7.24
C LEU A 121 9.81 4.07 -8.43
N VAL A 122 10.61 3.11 -8.89
CA VAL A 122 11.59 3.36 -9.95
C VAL A 122 10.89 3.44 -11.30
N THR A 123 11.13 4.53 -11.98
CA THR A 123 10.60 4.84 -13.32
C THR A 123 11.74 5.37 -14.20
N LYS A 124 11.54 5.44 -15.49
CA LYS A 124 12.52 6.04 -16.40
C LYS A 124 12.81 7.52 -16.10
N TYR A 125 11.95 8.19 -15.33
CA TYR A 125 12.11 9.61 -14.98
C TYR A 125 12.99 9.83 -13.74
N ASN A 126 13.22 8.78 -12.94
CA ASN A 126 13.98 8.87 -11.69
C ASN A 126 15.05 7.77 -11.54
N GLU A 127 15.17 6.81 -12.46
CA GLU A 127 16.19 5.74 -12.36
C GLU A 127 17.63 6.26 -12.32
N HIS A 128 17.90 7.42 -12.89
CA HIS A 128 19.20 8.08 -12.80
C HIS A 128 19.49 8.72 -11.43
N GLN A 129 18.50 8.76 -10.52
CA GLN A 129 18.58 9.39 -9.20
C GLN A 129 18.75 8.37 -8.05
N LEU A 130 19.02 7.10 -8.32
CA LEU A 130 19.03 6.06 -7.28
C LEU A 130 20.10 6.30 -6.21
N GLU A 131 21.31 6.75 -6.58
CA GLU A 131 22.35 7.09 -5.62
C GLU A 131 22.03 8.37 -4.84
N ASP A 132 21.47 9.37 -5.51
CA ASP A 132 20.99 10.59 -4.84
C ASP A 132 19.88 10.28 -3.83
N PHE A 133 18.99 9.33 -4.16
CA PHE A 133 17.96 8.88 -3.24
C PHE A 133 18.54 8.17 -2.02
N LYS A 134 19.55 7.31 -2.19
CA LYS A 134 20.25 6.69 -1.06
C LYS A 134 20.91 7.74 -0.15
N GLN A 135 21.51 8.75 -0.74
CA GLN A 135 22.11 9.85 0.06
C GLN A 135 21.02 10.70 0.75
N LEU A 136 19.92 10.99 0.05
CA LEU A 136 18.78 11.72 0.60
C LEU A 136 18.19 11.01 1.83
N THR A 137 17.97 9.70 1.75
CA THR A 137 17.41 8.90 2.85
C THR A 137 18.32 8.85 4.08
N LYS A 138 19.65 8.80 3.87
CA LYS A 138 20.63 8.95 4.96
C LYS A 138 20.55 10.34 5.62
N ASN A 139 20.42 11.40 4.83
CA ASN A 139 20.31 12.76 5.34
C ASN A 139 18.98 13.02 6.07
N LEU A 140 17.92 12.26 5.72
CA LEU A 140 16.62 12.28 6.40
C LEU A 140 16.62 11.43 7.67
N GLU A 141 17.64 10.61 7.89
CA GLU A 141 17.78 9.67 9.01
C GLU A 141 16.59 8.70 9.13
N VAL A 142 15.93 8.35 8.00
CA VAL A 142 14.82 7.38 8.02
C VAL A 142 15.32 6.00 8.44
N ASP A 143 14.44 5.20 9.06
CA ASP A 143 14.80 3.87 9.57
C ASP A 143 15.11 2.89 8.44
N GLU A 144 14.40 2.99 7.31
CA GLU A 144 14.56 2.08 6.16
C GLU A 144 14.40 2.82 4.82
N MET A 145 14.94 2.22 3.77
CA MET A 145 14.79 2.65 2.38
C MET A 145 14.30 1.49 1.52
N GLU A 146 13.43 1.78 0.57
CA GLU A 146 12.93 0.82 -0.42
C GLU A 146 12.98 1.41 -1.84
N LEU A 147 13.45 0.61 -2.79
CA LEU A 147 13.28 0.86 -4.23
C LEU A 147 12.26 -0.15 -4.75
N GLY A 148 11.14 0.35 -5.23
CA GLY A 148 10.01 -0.48 -5.65
C GLY A 148 9.74 -0.39 -7.15
N ASN A 149 9.05 -1.41 -7.68
CA ASN A 149 8.61 -1.44 -9.07
C ASN A 149 7.30 -0.65 -9.20
N ILE A 150 7.20 0.15 -10.27
CA ILE A 150 5.94 0.82 -10.60
C ILE A 150 4.92 -0.21 -11.12
N GLN A 151 3.69 -0.10 -10.60
CA GLN A 151 2.55 -0.82 -11.15
C GLN A 151 1.72 0.12 -12.02
N LEU A 152 1.47 -0.28 -13.25
CA LEU A 152 0.75 0.53 -14.22
C LEU A 152 -0.66 -0.02 -14.44
N ASN A 153 -1.61 0.89 -14.65
CA ASN A 153 -2.93 0.51 -15.14
C ASN A 153 -2.79 -0.15 -16.53
N PRO A 154 -3.55 -1.20 -16.84
CA PRO A 154 -3.48 -1.92 -18.13
C PRO A 154 -3.60 -1.02 -19.37
N ASN A 155 -4.28 0.12 -19.25
CA ASN A 155 -4.45 1.10 -20.34
C ASN A 155 -3.30 2.12 -20.44
N THR A 156 -2.29 2.03 -19.57
CA THR A 156 -1.15 2.95 -19.57
C THR A 156 -0.09 2.44 -20.55
N ALA A 157 0.42 3.34 -21.40
CA ALA A 157 1.54 3.04 -22.28
C ALA A 157 2.80 2.76 -21.42
N ALA A 158 3.11 1.47 -21.22
CA ALA A 158 4.14 1.03 -20.28
C ALA A 158 5.53 1.60 -20.65
N GLU A 159 5.85 1.70 -21.92
CA GLU A 159 7.10 2.25 -22.45
C GLU A 159 7.38 3.70 -22.03
N LYS A 160 6.33 4.41 -21.60
CA LYS A 160 6.47 5.79 -21.10
C LYS A 160 6.95 5.85 -19.66
N TRP A 161 6.85 4.76 -18.92
CA TRP A 161 7.07 4.75 -17.47
C TRP A 161 8.14 3.77 -17.01
N LEU A 162 8.25 2.63 -17.69
CA LEU A 162 9.16 1.58 -17.24
C LEU A 162 10.62 2.04 -17.36
N PRO A 163 11.44 1.76 -16.32
CA PRO A 163 12.87 2.05 -16.36
C PRO A 163 13.60 1.11 -17.33
N GLU A 164 14.82 1.46 -17.71
CA GLU A 164 15.68 0.61 -18.53
C GLU A 164 16.21 -0.60 -17.74
N ASP A 165 16.48 -0.39 -16.43
CA ASP A 165 16.96 -1.45 -15.55
C ASP A 165 15.82 -2.44 -15.23
N LYS A 166 15.96 -3.64 -15.78
CA LYS A 166 14.94 -4.70 -15.69
C LYS A 166 14.70 -5.23 -14.28
N GLN A 167 15.62 -5.01 -13.34
CA GLN A 167 15.38 -5.40 -11.94
C GLN A 167 14.19 -4.65 -11.30
N TYR A 168 13.83 -3.47 -11.83
CA TYR A 168 12.70 -2.66 -11.39
C TYR A 168 11.47 -2.78 -12.30
N VAL A 169 11.42 -3.80 -13.15
CA VAL A 169 10.28 -4.07 -14.05
C VAL A 169 9.63 -5.39 -13.65
N TYR A 170 8.30 -5.39 -13.48
CA TYR A 170 7.59 -6.65 -13.26
C TYR A 170 7.65 -7.55 -14.50
N GLU A 171 7.81 -8.86 -14.31
CA GLU A 171 7.84 -9.88 -15.38
C GLU A 171 6.67 -9.76 -16.37
N THR A 172 5.50 -9.38 -15.88
CA THR A 172 4.29 -9.18 -16.70
C THR A 172 4.44 -8.08 -17.76
N TYR A 173 5.29 -7.08 -17.52
CA TYR A 173 5.58 -6.03 -18.52
C TYR A 173 6.69 -6.41 -19.50
N MET A 174 7.43 -7.47 -19.21
CA MET A 174 8.46 -8.02 -20.12
C MET A 174 7.88 -9.04 -21.11
N GLY A 175 6.55 -9.20 -21.13
CA GLY A 175 5.90 -10.20 -21.99
C GLY A 175 6.07 -11.64 -21.50
N GLU A 176 6.60 -11.81 -20.32
CA GLU A 176 6.75 -13.12 -19.69
C GLU A 176 5.44 -13.49 -18.99
N ARG A 177 5.02 -14.76 -19.18
CA ARG A 177 3.91 -15.29 -18.37
C ARG A 177 4.38 -15.32 -16.92
N ARG A 178 3.52 -14.93 -15.99
CA ARG A 178 3.77 -15.16 -14.57
C ARG A 178 4.11 -16.63 -14.35
N THR A 179 5.37 -16.90 -14.07
CA THR A 179 5.85 -18.26 -13.75
C THR A 179 5.53 -18.62 -12.31
N THR A 180 5.28 -17.61 -11.46
CA THR A 180 4.99 -17.77 -10.05
C THR A 180 3.49 -17.75 -9.79
N GLN A 181 3.06 -18.67 -8.91
CA GLN A 181 1.70 -18.73 -8.41
C GLN A 181 1.34 -17.43 -7.67
N CYS A 182 0.19 -16.84 -7.99
CA CYS A 182 -0.30 -15.67 -7.27
C CYS A 182 -0.61 -16.04 -5.82
N HIS A 183 -0.02 -15.34 -4.86
CA HIS A 183 -0.22 -15.60 -3.42
C HIS A 183 -1.47 -14.92 -2.84
N TRP A 184 -2.00 -13.87 -3.48
CA TRP A 184 -3.10 -13.07 -2.98
C TRP A 184 -4.32 -13.88 -2.47
N PRO A 185 -4.86 -14.86 -3.22
CA PRO A 185 -6.04 -15.59 -2.76
C PRO A 185 -5.84 -16.40 -1.46
N TRP A 186 -4.57 -16.58 -1.00
CA TRP A 186 -4.22 -17.31 0.22
C TRP A 186 -3.68 -16.44 1.34
N SER A 187 -3.25 -15.20 1.04
CA SER A 187 -2.54 -14.37 2.01
C SER A 187 -3.21 -13.04 2.31
N GLY A 188 -4.17 -12.59 1.49
CA GLY A 188 -4.76 -11.28 1.70
C GLY A 188 -6.03 -11.04 0.91
N LEU A 189 -6.71 -9.97 1.28
CA LEU A 189 -7.86 -9.41 0.58
C LEU A 189 -7.80 -7.89 0.69
N VAL A 190 -8.54 -7.22 -0.16
CA VAL A 190 -8.68 -5.76 -0.14
C VAL A 190 -10.12 -5.42 0.22
N ILE A 191 -10.31 -4.47 1.12
CA ILE A 191 -11.63 -3.95 1.47
C ILE A 191 -11.67 -2.50 1.01
N ASN A 192 -12.58 -2.22 0.11
CA ASN A 192 -12.83 -0.90 -0.44
C ASN A 192 -13.68 -0.05 0.51
N TRP A 193 -13.77 1.24 0.24
CA TRP A 193 -14.47 2.23 1.07
C TRP A 193 -15.97 1.95 1.23
N ASP A 194 -16.57 1.28 0.26
CA ASP A 194 -18.00 0.86 0.22
C ASP A 194 -18.22 -0.53 0.84
N GLY A 195 -17.17 -1.16 1.36
CA GLY A 195 -17.20 -2.49 1.95
C GLY A 195 -17.01 -3.62 0.95
N GLY A 196 -16.87 -3.33 -0.33
CA GLY A 196 -16.57 -4.32 -1.37
C GLY A 196 -15.25 -5.03 -1.09
N VAL A 197 -15.20 -6.34 -1.34
CA VAL A 197 -14.02 -7.18 -1.06
C VAL A 197 -13.41 -7.65 -2.36
N ALA A 198 -12.31 -7.00 -2.74
CA ALA A 198 -11.53 -7.38 -3.91
C ALA A 198 -10.44 -8.42 -3.57
N PRO A 199 -10.10 -9.32 -4.50
CA PRO A 199 -9.10 -10.37 -4.27
C PRO A 199 -7.66 -9.86 -4.18
N CYS A 200 -7.36 -8.67 -4.68
CA CYS A 200 -6.03 -8.06 -4.65
C CYS A 200 -6.10 -6.55 -4.93
N THR A 201 -4.98 -5.86 -4.77
CA THR A 201 -4.86 -4.39 -4.91
C THR A 201 -4.93 -3.86 -6.34
N ILE A 202 -4.94 -4.72 -7.36
CA ILE A 202 -5.02 -4.30 -8.77
C ILE A 202 -6.49 -4.12 -9.21
N VAL A 203 -7.42 -4.76 -8.50
CA VAL A 203 -8.83 -4.77 -8.85
C VAL A 203 -9.47 -3.48 -8.33
N ASP A 204 -9.95 -2.67 -9.24
CA ASP A 204 -10.62 -1.38 -8.98
C ASP A 204 -12.10 -1.35 -9.44
N ASP A 205 -12.55 -2.39 -10.15
CA ASP A 205 -13.92 -2.53 -10.59
C ASP A 205 -14.80 -3.21 -9.51
N PRO A 206 -15.79 -2.50 -8.94
CA PRO A 206 -16.69 -3.06 -7.92
C PRO A 206 -17.47 -4.31 -8.39
N ASN A 207 -17.69 -4.47 -9.71
CA ASN A 207 -18.33 -5.67 -10.25
C ASN A 207 -17.44 -6.93 -10.14
N SER A 208 -16.17 -6.75 -9.86
CA SER A 208 -15.20 -7.83 -9.64
C SER A 208 -15.00 -8.20 -8.17
N ASP A 209 -15.73 -7.55 -7.26
CA ASP A 209 -15.67 -7.82 -5.83
C ASP A 209 -16.24 -9.20 -5.50
N PHE A 210 -15.66 -9.83 -4.51
CA PHE A 210 -16.04 -11.18 -4.04
C PHE A 210 -17.10 -11.17 -2.94
N GLY A 211 -17.69 -10.02 -2.68
CA GLY A 211 -18.74 -9.78 -1.71
C GLY A 211 -18.54 -8.48 -0.95
N ASN A 212 -19.29 -8.27 0.14
CA ASN A 212 -19.25 -7.03 0.90
C ASN A 212 -19.20 -7.30 2.41
N VAL A 213 -18.25 -6.67 3.13
CA VAL A 213 -18.06 -6.85 4.59
C VAL A 213 -19.17 -6.23 5.43
N PHE A 214 -20.03 -5.42 4.85
CA PHE A 214 -21.21 -4.89 5.53
C PHE A 214 -22.40 -5.84 5.48
N GLU A 215 -22.34 -6.85 4.60
CA GLU A 215 -23.40 -7.85 4.39
C GLU A 215 -23.03 -9.21 4.96
N SER A 216 -21.73 -9.54 5.03
CA SER A 216 -21.24 -10.84 5.48
C SER A 216 -19.95 -10.68 6.28
N ASP A 217 -19.68 -11.60 7.22
CA ASP A 217 -18.44 -11.63 7.98
C ASP A 217 -17.24 -12.05 7.12
N LEU A 218 -16.03 -11.63 7.53
CA LEU A 218 -14.79 -11.86 6.79
C LEU A 218 -14.47 -13.35 6.59
N LYS A 219 -14.76 -14.23 7.55
CA LYS A 219 -14.46 -15.67 7.43
C LYS A 219 -15.36 -16.31 6.38
N THR A 220 -16.63 -15.91 6.33
CA THR A 220 -17.59 -16.34 5.33
C THR A 220 -17.16 -15.87 3.94
N LEU A 221 -16.79 -14.60 3.80
CA LEU A 221 -16.31 -14.04 2.54
C LEU A 221 -15.03 -14.73 2.06
N TRP A 222 -14.06 -14.92 2.94
CA TRP A 222 -12.78 -15.60 2.63
C TRP A 222 -12.94 -17.04 2.13
N ASN A 223 -14.04 -17.70 2.50
CA ASN A 223 -14.35 -19.08 2.13
C ASN A 223 -15.51 -19.22 1.15
N ASN A 224 -16.02 -18.12 0.60
CA ASN A 224 -17.09 -18.16 -0.37
C ASN A 224 -16.64 -18.76 -1.72
N GLU A 225 -17.62 -18.98 -2.61
CA GLU A 225 -17.38 -19.61 -3.91
C GLU A 225 -16.39 -18.82 -4.80
N TYR A 226 -16.32 -17.50 -4.66
CA TYR A 226 -15.41 -16.67 -5.44
C TYR A 226 -13.96 -16.86 -4.99
N TYR A 227 -13.68 -16.83 -3.69
CA TYR A 227 -12.35 -17.10 -3.16
C TYR A 227 -11.90 -18.54 -3.42
N VAL A 228 -12.81 -19.52 -3.29
CA VAL A 228 -12.52 -20.92 -3.61
C VAL A 228 -12.16 -21.05 -5.08
N SER A 229 -12.91 -20.40 -5.99
CA SER A 229 -12.63 -20.40 -7.43
C SER A 229 -11.35 -19.67 -7.79
N ALA A 230 -11.07 -18.53 -7.14
CA ALA A 230 -9.82 -17.80 -7.32
C ALA A 230 -8.59 -18.67 -6.95
N ARG A 231 -8.64 -19.35 -5.81
CA ARG A 231 -7.60 -20.31 -5.41
C ARG A 231 -7.46 -21.45 -6.42
N SER A 232 -8.59 -22.00 -6.88
CA SER A 232 -8.63 -23.03 -7.92
C SER A 232 -7.94 -22.64 -9.22
N THR A 233 -7.97 -21.35 -9.56
CA THR A 233 -7.32 -20.81 -10.77
C THR A 233 -5.81 -21.08 -10.77
N TRP A 234 -5.19 -21.09 -9.60
CA TRP A 234 -3.74 -21.22 -9.40
C TRP A 234 -3.32 -22.60 -8.86
N ALA A 235 -4.27 -23.43 -8.45
CA ALA A 235 -3.99 -24.78 -7.98
C ALA A 235 -3.87 -25.78 -9.15
N LYS A 236 -3.02 -26.78 -8.99
CA LYS A 236 -2.94 -27.91 -9.92
C LYS A 236 -4.18 -28.81 -9.70
N ASN A 237 -4.89 -29.18 -10.72
CA ASN A 237 -6.04 -30.13 -10.67
C ASN A 237 -7.26 -29.67 -9.88
N SER A 238 -7.75 -28.48 -10.09
CA SER A 238 -8.94 -28.00 -9.41
C SER A 238 -10.11 -27.79 -10.37
N ASP A 239 -11.30 -28.25 -9.96
CA ASP A 239 -12.54 -27.95 -10.66
C ASP A 239 -12.91 -26.47 -10.43
N LYS A 240 -12.86 -25.69 -11.50
CA LYS A 240 -13.27 -24.29 -11.46
C LYS A 240 -14.78 -24.21 -11.34
N LYS A 241 -15.26 -23.78 -10.19
CA LYS A 241 -16.71 -23.64 -9.96
C LYS A 241 -17.29 -22.34 -10.52
N LYS A 242 -16.48 -21.29 -10.63
CA LYS A 242 -16.93 -19.96 -11.05
C LYS A 242 -15.82 -19.20 -11.78
N PHE A 243 -16.17 -18.44 -12.80
CA PHE A 243 -15.24 -17.50 -13.43
C PHE A 243 -15.06 -16.27 -12.51
N THR A 244 -13.83 -15.86 -12.29
CA THR A 244 -13.46 -14.68 -11.48
C THR A 244 -12.44 -13.83 -12.22
N ILE A 245 -12.24 -12.58 -11.76
CA ILE A 245 -11.19 -11.70 -12.30
C ILE A 245 -9.81 -12.36 -12.26
N CYS A 246 -9.54 -13.26 -11.31
CA CYS A 246 -8.28 -14.00 -11.21
C CYS A 246 -8.00 -14.89 -12.43
N ASN A 247 -9.02 -15.28 -13.19
CA ASN A 247 -8.86 -16.05 -14.43
C ASN A 247 -8.24 -15.22 -15.55
N MET A 248 -8.39 -13.89 -15.49
CA MET A 248 -7.84 -12.95 -16.48
C MET A 248 -6.37 -12.60 -16.22
N CYS A 249 -5.84 -12.91 -15.03
CA CYS A 249 -4.46 -12.64 -14.64
C CYS A 249 -3.42 -13.65 -15.16
N LYS A 250 -3.83 -14.62 -15.97
CA LYS A 250 -2.95 -15.68 -16.51
C LYS A 250 -2.23 -15.24 -17.78
#